data_3d833d372218ecabc0463920ab541b6b
#
_entry.id   3d833d372218ecabc0463920ab541b6b
#
_cell.length_a   1.000
_cell.length_b   1.000
_cell.length_c   1.000
_cell.angle_alpha   90.00
_cell.angle_beta   90.00
_cell.angle_gamma   90.00
#
_symmetry.space_group_name_H-M   'P 1'
#
loop_
_entity.id
_entity.type
_entity.pdbx_description
1 polymer ?
#
loop_
_entity_poly.entity_id
_entity_poly.type
_entity_poly.pdbx_seq_one_letter_code
_entity_poly.pdbx_strand_id
1 'polypeptide(L)'
;TIDSGIFYEKILSKLKLNENIYFFKSVDQIDKSNSIVFNSVPNFENKKSELWQHFCGVEIETRKDFFDEEIFNLMDFKCDQRNRVHFFYTLPFTKKTALVETTWISELNNSSLNDYDEQIDDYLCNHLNLRQCKIHFREQGAIPLFRQKNVNKSNEINIGSAGGMTRLSTGYTFLNIQ
;
A
#
# COMPACT_ATOMS: atom_id res chain seq x y z
N THR A 1 12.87 -9.66 -2.12
CA THR A 1 11.40 -9.49 -2.01
C THR A 1 10.93 -10.09 -0.69
N ILE A 2 10.04 -9.41 0.03
CA ILE A 2 9.41 -9.95 1.23
C ILE A 2 7.97 -10.29 0.85
N ASP A 3 7.61 -11.56 0.98
CA ASP A 3 6.21 -11.97 0.92
C ASP A 3 5.54 -11.60 2.25
N SER A 4 4.64 -10.62 2.21
CA SER A 4 3.97 -10.11 3.40
C SER A 4 3.05 -11.16 4.05
N GLY A 5 2.42 -12.03 3.26
CA GLY A 5 1.56 -13.10 3.75
C GLY A 5 2.36 -14.10 4.60
N ILE A 6 3.46 -14.61 4.05
CA ILE A 6 4.35 -15.54 4.76
C ILE A 6 4.98 -14.86 5.99
N PHE A 7 5.36 -13.59 5.87
CA PHE A 7 5.94 -12.84 6.98
C PHE A 7 4.95 -12.71 8.15
N TYR A 8 3.71 -12.29 7.88
CA TYR A 8 2.67 -12.14 8.90
C TYR A 8 2.28 -13.49 9.50
N GLU A 9 2.14 -14.54 8.69
CA GLU A 9 1.82 -15.87 9.19
C GLU A 9 2.87 -16.37 10.20
N LYS A 10 4.16 -16.23 9.88
CA LYS A 10 5.26 -16.60 10.76
C LYS A 10 5.29 -15.80 12.07
N ILE A 11 5.02 -14.49 11.99
CA ILE A 11 4.98 -13.65 13.19
C ILE A 11 3.76 -14.00 14.04
N LEU A 12 2.57 -14.06 13.45
CA LEU A 12 1.35 -14.38 14.17
C LEU A 12 1.38 -15.74 14.83
N SER A 13 1.96 -16.76 14.15
CA SER A 13 2.11 -18.08 14.76
C SER A 13 2.98 -18.05 16.03
N LYS A 14 4.08 -17.28 16.01
CA LYS A 14 4.93 -17.09 17.21
C LYS A 14 4.22 -16.32 18.32
N LEU A 15 3.51 -15.23 17.96
CA LEU A 15 2.79 -14.41 18.95
C LEU A 15 1.66 -15.18 19.64
N LYS A 16 0.96 -16.05 18.88
CA LYS A 16 -0.10 -16.92 19.43
C LYS A 16 0.38 -17.96 20.43
N LEU A 17 1.67 -18.28 20.45
CA LEU A 17 2.26 -19.19 21.44
C LEU A 17 2.55 -18.49 22.78
N ASN A 18 2.47 -17.18 22.85
CA ASN A 18 2.73 -16.43 24.07
C ASN A 18 1.42 -16.17 24.82
N GLU A 19 1.28 -16.75 25.99
CA GLU A 19 0.08 -16.66 26.84
C GLU A 19 -0.23 -15.23 27.33
N ASN A 20 0.72 -14.31 27.23
CA ASN A 20 0.55 -12.91 27.61
C ASN A 20 0.10 -12.04 26.44
N ILE A 21 -0.16 -12.60 25.23
CA ILE A 21 -0.60 -11.87 24.05
C ILE A 21 -2.02 -12.27 23.69
N TYR A 22 -2.90 -11.28 23.63
CA TYR A 22 -4.31 -11.44 23.30
C TYR A 22 -4.64 -10.71 22.00
N PHE A 23 -5.45 -11.35 21.16
CA PHE A 23 -5.90 -10.79 19.89
C PHE A 23 -7.38 -10.42 19.98
N PHE A 24 -7.70 -9.20 19.65
CA PHE A 24 -9.07 -8.69 19.66
C PHE A 24 -9.51 -8.33 18.24
N LYS A 25 -10.79 -8.50 17.92
CA LYS A 25 -11.38 -8.13 16.62
C LYS A 25 -11.67 -6.64 16.50
N SER A 26 -11.88 -5.96 17.62
CA SER A 26 -12.18 -4.54 17.68
C SER A 26 -11.44 -3.90 18.86
N VAL A 27 -11.02 -2.68 18.66
CA VAL A 27 -10.39 -1.84 19.70
C VAL A 27 -11.36 -1.50 20.85
N ASP A 28 -12.68 -1.59 20.62
CA ASP A 28 -13.70 -1.36 21.64
C ASP A 28 -13.75 -2.44 22.72
N GLN A 29 -13.11 -3.59 22.46
CA GLN A 29 -12.98 -4.69 23.42
C GLN A 29 -11.85 -4.45 24.46
N ILE A 30 -11.10 -3.36 24.33
CA ILE A 30 -9.92 -3.07 25.16
C ILE A 30 -10.25 -1.93 26.12
N ASP A 31 -9.98 -2.15 27.42
CA ASP A 31 -9.99 -1.09 28.41
C ASP A 31 -8.78 -0.16 28.21
N LYS A 32 -9.03 0.97 27.54
CA LYS A 32 -8.00 1.97 27.28
C LYS A 32 -7.62 2.81 28.50
N SER A 33 -8.41 2.80 29.55
CA SER A 33 -8.18 3.66 30.73
C SER A 33 -6.94 3.25 31.52
N ASN A 34 -6.63 1.95 31.54
CA ASN A 34 -5.50 1.35 32.27
C ASN A 34 -4.42 0.79 31.34
N SER A 35 -4.38 1.22 30.08
CA SER A 35 -3.49 0.66 29.08
C SER A 35 -2.71 1.78 28.38
N ILE A 36 -1.47 1.46 27.96
CA ILE A 36 -0.76 2.28 26.97
C ILE A 36 -1.14 1.76 25.59
N VAL A 37 -1.66 2.64 24.74
CA VAL A 37 -2.11 2.31 23.39
C VAL A 37 -1.06 2.78 22.38
N PHE A 38 -0.54 1.87 21.57
CA PHE A 38 0.26 2.21 20.40
C PHE A 38 -0.64 2.14 19.17
N ASN A 39 -0.94 3.30 18.58
CA ASN A 39 -1.83 3.41 17.44
C ASN A 39 -1.04 3.64 16.14
N SER A 40 -1.16 2.71 15.19
CA SER A 40 -0.53 2.84 13.86
C SER A 40 -1.51 3.25 12.76
N VAL A 41 -2.82 3.33 13.09
CA VAL A 41 -3.87 3.67 12.11
C VAL A 41 -4.06 5.17 12.07
N PRO A 42 -3.72 5.84 10.97
CA PRO A 42 -3.87 7.28 10.86
C PRO A 42 -5.35 7.68 10.76
N ASN A 43 -5.69 8.83 11.32
CA ASN A 43 -7.02 9.42 11.14
C ASN A 43 -7.06 10.20 9.82
N PHE A 44 -7.92 9.78 8.91
CA PHE A 44 -8.07 10.38 7.59
C PHE A 44 -9.27 11.33 7.47
N GLU A 45 -10.00 11.56 8.55
CA GLU A 45 -11.16 12.46 8.52
C GLU A 45 -10.76 13.87 8.06
N ASN A 46 -11.51 14.37 7.07
CA ASN A 46 -11.33 15.72 6.50
C ASN A 46 -9.95 15.99 5.87
N LYS A 47 -9.23 14.94 5.40
CA LYS A 47 -7.88 15.06 4.83
C LYS A 47 -7.81 14.69 3.34
N LYS A 48 -8.96 14.50 2.67
CA LYS A 48 -9.00 14.07 1.26
C LYS A 48 -8.43 15.10 0.27
N SER A 49 -8.35 16.37 0.66
CA SER A 49 -7.74 17.45 -0.14
C SER A 49 -6.24 17.63 0.10
N GLU A 50 -5.65 16.87 1.02
CA GLU A 50 -4.21 16.83 1.20
C GLU A 50 -3.55 15.92 0.15
N LEU A 51 -2.22 15.95 0.09
CA LEU A 51 -1.47 15.13 -0.86
C LEU A 51 -1.34 13.69 -0.36
N TRP A 52 -1.66 12.75 -1.23
CA TRP A 52 -1.59 11.31 -0.98
C TRP A 52 -0.80 10.60 -2.08
N GLN A 53 -0.11 9.54 -1.73
CA GLN A 53 0.23 8.49 -2.67
C GLN A 53 -0.88 7.45 -2.58
N HIS A 54 -1.69 7.32 -3.63
CA HIS A 54 -2.75 6.32 -3.68
C HIS A 54 -2.54 5.40 -4.88
N PHE A 55 -2.93 4.14 -4.72
CA PHE A 55 -2.55 3.11 -5.67
C PHE A 55 -3.57 1.99 -5.74
N CYS A 56 -3.50 1.25 -6.84
CA CYS A 56 -4.13 -0.04 -7.02
C CYS A 56 -3.17 -0.97 -7.74
N GLY A 57 -2.90 -2.12 -7.13
CA GLY A 57 -2.05 -3.16 -7.67
C GLY A 57 -2.84 -4.44 -7.97
N VAL A 58 -2.46 -5.14 -9.04
CA VAL A 58 -2.96 -6.46 -9.38
C VAL A 58 -1.80 -7.43 -9.57
N GLU A 59 -1.92 -8.60 -8.94
CA GLU A 59 -1.04 -9.72 -9.25
C GLU A 59 -1.62 -10.48 -10.43
N ILE A 60 -0.86 -10.57 -11.50
CA ILE A 60 -1.25 -11.20 -12.76
C ILE A 60 -0.43 -12.41 -13.08
N GLU A 61 -1.04 -13.36 -13.80
CA GLU A 61 -0.38 -14.54 -14.36
C GLU A 61 -0.61 -14.63 -15.87
N THR A 62 0.46 -14.85 -16.62
CA THR A 62 0.45 -15.08 -18.07
C THR A 62 0.52 -16.57 -18.40
N ARG A 63 -0.05 -16.97 -19.54
CA ARG A 63 0.00 -18.37 -19.99
C ARG A 63 1.40 -18.83 -20.38
N LYS A 64 2.23 -17.93 -20.90
CA LYS A 64 3.60 -18.17 -21.35
C LYS A 64 4.55 -17.28 -20.61
N ASP A 65 5.83 -17.59 -20.64
CA ASP A 65 6.88 -16.73 -20.14
C ASP A 65 6.79 -15.35 -20.81
N PHE A 66 6.71 -14.31 -20.02
CA PHE A 66 6.52 -12.93 -20.48
C PHE A 66 7.46 -11.96 -19.76
N PHE A 67 7.66 -12.15 -18.47
CA PHE A 67 8.49 -11.28 -17.65
C PHE A 67 9.92 -11.76 -17.57
N ASP A 68 10.84 -10.83 -17.35
CA ASP A 68 12.19 -11.11 -16.88
C ASP A 68 12.22 -10.90 -15.36
N GLU A 69 12.43 -11.97 -14.61
CA GLU A 69 12.40 -11.94 -13.14
C GLU A 69 13.60 -11.22 -12.50
N GLU A 70 14.60 -10.88 -13.31
CA GLU A 70 15.75 -10.07 -12.88
C GLU A 70 15.56 -8.57 -13.18
N ILE A 71 14.52 -8.22 -13.93
CA ILE A 71 14.21 -6.83 -14.33
C ILE A 71 12.87 -6.42 -13.76
N PHE A 72 12.85 -5.33 -13.01
CA PHE A 72 11.63 -4.68 -12.56
C PHE A 72 11.59 -3.21 -12.96
N ASN A 73 10.42 -2.74 -13.35
CA ASN A 73 10.18 -1.34 -13.67
C ASN A 73 9.69 -0.63 -12.41
N LEU A 74 10.48 0.33 -11.97
CA LEU A 74 10.12 1.23 -10.87
C LEU A 74 9.75 2.59 -11.46
N MET A 75 8.52 3.06 -11.12
CA MET A 75 8.06 4.39 -11.53
C MET A 75 8.11 4.60 -13.05
N ASP A 76 7.45 3.73 -13.80
CA ASP A 76 7.28 3.94 -15.24
C ASP A 76 6.26 5.05 -15.48
N PHE A 77 6.76 6.21 -15.95
CA PHE A 77 5.95 7.40 -16.26
C PHE A 77 5.34 7.39 -17.65
N LYS A 78 5.49 6.32 -18.43
CA LYS A 78 4.89 6.19 -19.77
C LYS A 78 3.40 5.86 -19.66
N CYS A 79 2.64 6.75 -19.05
CA CYS A 79 1.20 6.65 -18.86
C CYS A 79 0.59 8.06 -18.84
N ASP A 80 -0.75 8.15 -18.94
CA ASP A 80 -1.44 9.43 -18.90
C ASP A 80 -1.31 10.08 -17.53
N GLN A 81 -0.71 11.26 -17.48
CA GLN A 81 -0.40 11.99 -16.26
C GLN A 81 -1.58 12.83 -15.72
N ARG A 82 -2.59 13.09 -16.52
CA ARG A 82 -3.80 13.87 -16.17
C ARG A 82 -3.50 15.12 -15.31
N ASN A 83 -2.40 15.81 -15.62
CA ASN A 83 -1.87 16.96 -14.85
C ASN A 83 -1.53 16.66 -13.37
N ARG A 84 -1.20 15.43 -13.05
CA ARG A 84 -0.72 14.97 -11.75
C ARG A 84 0.51 14.06 -11.94
N VAL A 85 1.08 13.57 -10.85
CA VAL A 85 2.14 12.57 -10.93
C VAL A 85 1.50 11.19 -10.95
N HIS A 86 1.68 10.47 -12.05
CA HIS A 86 1.19 9.12 -12.27
C HIS A 86 2.30 8.23 -12.79
N PHE A 87 2.42 7.03 -12.25
CA PHE A 87 3.39 6.04 -12.70
C PHE A 87 2.91 4.62 -12.41
N PHE A 88 3.56 3.68 -13.07
CA PHE A 88 3.35 2.26 -12.82
C PHE A 88 4.57 1.61 -12.21
N TYR A 89 4.31 0.58 -11.38
CA TYR A 89 5.28 -0.45 -11.06
C TYR A 89 4.96 -1.72 -11.84
N THR A 90 6.01 -2.42 -12.32
CA THR A 90 5.91 -3.79 -12.81
C THR A 90 7.00 -4.59 -12.12
N LEU A 91 6.58 -5.44 -11.18
CA LEU A 91 7.46 -6.20 -10.30
C LEU A 91 7.27 -7.69 -10.55
N PRO A 92 8.09 -8.33 -11.41
CA PRO A 92 8.02 -9.76 -11.68
C PRO A 92 8.37 -10.58 -10.45
N PHE A 93 7.57 -11.60 -10.18
CA PHE A 93 7.87 -12.64 -9.19
C PHE A 93 8.48 -13.86 -9.85
N THR A 94 7.99 -14.18 -11.05
CA THR A 94 8.48 -15.25 -11.93
C THR A 94 8.38 -14.79 -13.37
N LYS A 95 8.83 -15.62 -14.30
CA LYS A 95 8.65 -15.35 -15.75
C LYS A 95 7.19 -15.24 -16.20
N LYS A 96 6.23 -15.68 -15.35
CA LYS A 96 4.79 -15.67 -15.67
C LYS A 96 3.97 -14.82 -14.74
N THR A 97 4.46 -14.46 -13.57
CA THR A 97 3.69 -13.70 -12.58
C THR A 97 4.37 -12.40 -12.24
N ALA A 98 3.59 -11.34 -12.10
CA ALA A 98 4.07 -10.02 -11.69
C ALA A 98 2.98 -9.24 -10.94
N LEU A 99 3.41 -8.34 -10.06
CA LEU A 99 2.58 -7.26 -9.58
C LEU A 99 2.66 -6.11 -10.61
N VAL A 100 1.50 -5.63 -11.05
CA VAL A 100 1.37 -4.41 -11.84
C VAL A 100 0.52 -3.44 -11.04
N GLU A 101 1.07 -2.26 -10.75
CA GLU A 101 0.44 -1.29 -9.86
C GLU A 101 0.40 0.09 -10.50
N THR A 102 -0.79 0.69 -10.56
CA THR A 102 -0.98 2.12 -10.89
C THR A 102 -0.86 2.93 -9.61
N THR A 103 -0.06 3.99 -9.64
CA THR A 103 0.21 4.84 -8.48
C THR A 103 0.11 6.31 -8.83
N TRP A 104 -0.66 7.04 -8.03
CA TRP A 104 -0.84 8.48 -8.14
C TRP A 104 -0.27 9.23 -6.94
N ILE A 105 0.25 10.42 -7.18
CA ILE A 105 0.49 11.41 -6.14
C ILE A 105 -0.47 12.57 -6.39
N SER A 106 -1.56 12.58 -5.63
CA SER A 106 -2.64 13.57 -5.78
C SER A 106 -3.55 13.64 -4.54
N GLU A 107 -4.58 14.47 -4.62
CA GLU A 107 -5.67 14.53 -3.64
C GLU A 107 -6.65 13.35 -3.83
N LEU A 108 -7.17 12.77 -2.74
CA LEU A 108 -8.13 11.66 -2.80
C LEU A 108 -9.55 12.07 -3.20
N ASN A 109 -9.88 13.35 -3.18
CA ASN A 109 -11.20 13.85 -3.57
C ASN A 109 -11.38 13.99 -5.10
N ASN A 110 -10.35 13.73 -5.88
CA ASN A 110 -10.43 13.74 -7.32
C ASN A 110 -10.88 12.36 -7.86
N SER A 111 -12.19 12.19 -8.02
CA SER A 111 -12.77 10.93 -8.49
C SER A 111 -12.37 10.53 -9.92
N SER A 112 -11.91 11.49 -10.74
CA SER A 112 -11.46 11.20 -12.11
C SER A 112 -10.14 10.42 -12.19
N LEU A 113 -9.47 10.23 -11.05
CA LEU A 113 -8.24 9.44 -10.95
C LEU A 113 -8.47 8.03 -10.38
N ASN A 114 -9.71 7.68 -10.02
CA ASN A 114 -10.05 6.42 -9.35
C ASN A 114 -10.50 5.30 -10.30
N ASP A 115 -10.35 5.50 -11.60
CA ASP A 115 -10.61 4.50 -12.66
C ASP A 115 -9.43 3.52 -12.82
N TYR A 116 -8.96 2.96 -11.70
CA TYR A 116 -7.76 2.14 -11.66
C TYR A 116 -7.82 0.91 -12.58
N ASP A 117 -8.98 0.31 -12.77
CA ASP A 117 -9.13 -0.85 -13.64
C ASP A 117 -8.85 -0.49 -15.10
N GLU A 118 -9.42 0.62 -15.56
CA GLU A 118 -9.19 1.13 -16.92
C GLU A 118 -7.72 1.51 -17.12
N GLN A 119 -7.08 2.12 -16.12
CA GLN A 119 -5.66 2.46 -16.18
C GLN A 119 -4.77 1.22 -16.25
N ILE A 120 -5.07 0.20 -15.45
CA ILE A 120 -4.32 -1.07 -15.46
C ILE A 120 -4.51 -1.79 -16.79
N ASP A 121 -5.74 -1.86 -17.29
CA ASP A 121 -6.05 -2.49 -18.58
C ASP A 121 -5.34 -1.79 -19.74
N ASP A 122 -5.35 -0.43 -19.75
CA ASP A 122 -4.64 0.36 -20.74
C ASP A 122 -3.13 0.09 -20.69
N TYR A 123 -2.53 0.11 -19.49
CA TYR A 123 -1.11 -0.13 -19.32
C TYR A 123 -0.72 -1.56 -19.74
N LEU A 124 -1.48 -2.56 -19.36
CA LEU A 124 -1.25 -3.95 -19.77
C LEU A 124 -1.34 -4.10 -21.28
N CYS A 125 -2.38 -3.55 -21.91
CA CYS A 125 -2.64 -3.73 -23.34
C CYS A 125 -1.70 -2.89 -24.22
N ASN A 126 -1.52 -1.61 -23.90
CA ASN A 126 -0.90 -0.64 -24.79
C ASN A 126 0.58 -0.37 -24.45
N HIS A 127 1.00 -0.55 -23.20
CA HIS A 127 2.40 -0.37 -22.82
C HIS A 127 3.16 -1.69 -22.70
N LEU A 128 2.58 -2.70 -22.04
CA LEU A 128 3.20 -4.01 -21.94
C LEU A 128 2.88 -4.94 -23.12
N ASN A 129 1.93 -4.59 -24.01
CA ASN A 129 1.43 -5.45 -25.08
C ASN A 129 0.89 -6.79 -24.57
N LEU A 130 0.36 -6.84 -23.37
CA LEU A 130 -0.18 -8.01 -22.71
C LEU A 130 -1.71 -7.96 -22.73
N ARG A 131 -2.33 -8.69 -23.68
CA ARG A 131 -3.80 -8.68 -23.87
C ARG A 131 -4.55 -9.71 -23.06
N GLN A 132 -3.88 -10.72 -22.51
CA GLN A 132 -4.51 -11.80 -21.77
C GLN A 132 -3.65 -12.20 -20.59
N CYS A 133 -4.19 -12.00 -19.40
CA CYS A 133 -3.64 -12.49 -18.16
C CYS A 133 -4.77 -12.88 -17.22
N LYS A 134 -4.45 -13.62 -16.16
CA LYS A 134 -5.35 -13.94 -15.06
C LYS A 134 -4.96 -13.09 -13.87
N ILE A 135 -5.92 -12.41 -13.26
CA ILE A 135 -5.71 -11.66 -12.01
C ILE A 135 -5.94 -12.63 -10.84
N HIS A 136 -4.96 -12.75 -9.96
CA HIS A 136 -5.02 -13.58 -8.76
C HIS A 136 -5.30 -12.81 -7.49
N PHE A 137 -4.76 -11.62 -7.42
CA PHE A 137 -4.85 -10.77 -6.23
C PHE A 137 -5.02 -9.30 -6.65
N ARG A 138 -5.68 -8.54 -5.81
CA ARG A 138 -5.83 -7.09 -5.97
C ARG A 138 -5.64 -6.41 -4.63
N GLU A 139 -4.90 -5.33 -4.63
CA GLU A 139 -4.76 -4.44 -3.48
C GLU A 139 -5.05 -3.00 -3.88
N GLN A 140 -5.47 -2.22 -2.91
CA GLN A 140 -5.67 -0.78 -3.07
C GLN A 140 -5.35 -0.10 -1.75
N GLY A 141 -4.68 1.06 -1.83
CA GLY A 141 -4.31 1.78 -0.64
C GLY A 141 -4.05 3.26 -0.88
N ALA A 142 -3.83 3.97 0.23
CA ALA A 142 -3.42 5.36 0.21
C ALA A 142 -2.45 5.64 1.36
N ILE A 143 -1.34 6.31 1.05
CA ILE A 143 -0.29 6.69 1.99
C ILE A 143 -0.31 8.20 2.12
N PRO A 144 -0.43 8.78 3.33
CA PRO A 144 -0.45 10.23 3.52
C PRO A 144 0.93 10.83 3.24
N LEU A 145 0.97 11.86 2.39
CA LEU A 145 2.18 12.66 2.11
C LEU A 145 2.10 14.04 2.77
N PHE A 146 1.42 14.14 3.89
CA PHE A 146 1.28 15.35 4.69
C PHE A 146 1.58 15.08 6.17
N ARG A 147 1.92 16.13 6.90
CA ARG A 147 2.22 16.01 8.33
C ARG A 147 0.94 15.67 9.12
N GLN A 148 0.99 14.56 9.83
CA GLN A 148 -0.03 14.22 10.82
C GLN A 148 0.13 15.13 12.04
N LYS A 149 -0.98 15.71 12.51
CA LYS A 149 -0.96 16.38 13.82
C LYS A 149 -0.96 15.29 14.89
N ASN A 150 0.15 15.11 15.55
CA ASN A 150 0.23 14.23 16.71
C ASN A 150 -0.55 14.85 17.86
N VAL A 151 -1.78 14.41 18.04
CA VAL A 151 -2.53 14.68 19.27
C VAL A 151 -2.23 13.51 20.20
N ASN A 152 -1.13 13.62 20.94
CA ASN A 152 -0.82 12.63 21.98
C ASN A 152 -1.83 12.79 23.11
N LYS A 153 -2.62 11.77 23.36
CA LYS A 153 -3.36 11.60 24.61
C LYS A 153 -2.39 11.02 25.64
N SER A 154 -2.69 11.20 26.92
CA SER A 154 -1.80 10.79 28.01
C SER A 154 -1.40 9.32 27.99
N ASN A 155 -2.20 8.46 27.37
CA ASN A 155 -1.99 7.01 27.30
C ASN A 155 -2.00 6.46 25.85
N GLU A 156 -1.99 7.33 24.82
CA GLU A 156 -1.98 6.92 23.42
C GLU A 156 -0.77 7.50 22.70
N ILE A 157 0.05 6.61 22.14
CA ILE A 157 1.26 6.92 21.39
C ILE A 157 1.02 6.53 19.93
N ASN A 158 1.04 7.53 19.04
CA ASN A 158 0.95 7.27 17.61
C ASN A 158 2.31 6.79 17.07
N ILE A 159 2.29 5.68 16.33
CA ILE A 159 3.45 5.04 15.69
C ILE A 159 3.19 4.84 14.20
N GLY A 160 4.21 4.44 13.45
CA GLY A 160 4.07 4.18 12.01
C GLY A 160 3.49 5.36 11.24
N SER A 161 2.51 5.10 10.38
CA SER A 161 1.86 6.15 9.58
C SER A 161 1.08 7.14 10.44
N ALA A 162 0.43 6.69 11.52
CA ALA A 162 -0.26 7.58 12.47
C ALA A 162 0.72 8.50 13.23
N GLY A 163 1.94 8.00 13.50
CA GLY A 163 3.04 8.73 14.14
C GLY A 163 3.81 9.66 13.22
N GLY A 164 3.43 9.76 11.94
CA GLY A 164 4.12 10.60 10.97
C GLY A 164 5.49 10.05 10.53
N MET A 165 5.71 8.74 10.65
CA MET A 165 6.97 8.09 10.28
C MET A 165 7.11 7.91 8.76
N THR A 166 6.08 8.21 7.98
CA THR A 166 6.13 8.21 6.52
C THR A 166 6.95 9.38 6.01
N ARG A 167 7.89 9.13 5.12
CA ARG A 167 8.62 10.20 4.40
C ARG A 167 7.69 10.89 3.43
N LEU A 168 7.42 12.16 3.65
CA LEU A 168 6.43 12.92 2.87
C LEU A 168 6.79 13.09 1.39
N SER A 169 8.08 12.98 1.05
CA SER A 169 8.57 13.10 -0.34
C SER A 169 8.46 11.81 -1.16
N THR A 170 8.30 10.65 -0.51
CA THR A 170 8.39 9.35 -1.19
C THR A 170 7.36 8.32 -0.75
N GLY A 171 6.59 8.60 0.30
CA GLY A 171 5.69 7.62 0.91
C GLY A 171 6.40 6.48 1.68
N TYR A 172 7.73 6.48 1.70
CA TYR A 172 8.51 5.38 2.26
C TYR A 172 8.53 5.43 3.79
N THR A 173 8.15 4.35 4.43
CA THR A 173 7.98 4.29 5.90
C THR A 173 8.93 3.29 6.55
N PHE A 174 9.33 2.23 5.84
CA PHE A 174 9.99 1.05 6.41
C PHE A 174 11.24 1.38 7.25
N LEU A 175 12.14 2.24 6.76
CA LEU A 175 13.35 2.61 7.50
C LEU A 175 13.09 3.47 8.74
N ASN A 176 11.95 4.11 8.83
CA ASN A 176 11.63 4.99 9.94
C ASN A 176 10.93 4.26 11.10
N ILE A 177 10.48 3.01 10.86
CA ILE A 177 9.79 2.18 11.86
C ILE A 177 10.67 1.06 12.42
N GLN A 178 11.94 0.97 12.02
CA GLN A 178 12.91 0.01 12.52
C GLN A 178 13.58 0.46 13.81
#